data_a1539ee0feef49d43affd4f9e4b91bd9
#
_entry.id   a1539ee0feef49d43affd4f9e4b91bd9
#
_cell.length_a   1.000
_cell.length_b   1.000
_cell.length_c   1.000
_cell.angle_alpha   90.00
_cell.angle_beta   90.00
_cell.angle_gamma   90.00
#
_symmetry.space_group_name_H-M   'P 1'
#
loop_
_entity.id
_entity.type
_entity.pdbx_description
1 polymer ?
#
loop_
_entity_poly.entity_id
_entity_poly.type
_entity_poly.pdbx_seq_one_letter_code
_entity_poly.pdbx_strand_id
1 'polypeptide(L)'
;ESFTGTELEYAVEVCNEVNEIWQPNKEAKTIMNLPATVELASPNIYADQIEWMCRNLNKRENILVSLHPHNDRGTGIAAAELGLMAGADRIEGTLFGNGERTGNVDIVSLALNQLTQGVDPKLDFSDINKVMREVEYCNQLPIHPRHPYAGDLVFTAFSGSHQDAIKKGFDAMRETNNPKWKVPYLPIDPEDVGRNYEAVIRINSQSGKGGVAYIIEKDHGLSLPRRLQIDFSGIIQKIADESGKELEANLIWDTFKMTYLDIQGKYEYL
;
A
#
# COMPACT_ATOMS: atom_id res chain seq x y z
N GLU A 1 2.16 7.22 28.60
CA GLU A 1 1.48 5.92 28.54
C GLU A 1 -0.02 6.12 28.75
N SER A 2 -0.86 5.42 27.95
CA SER A 2 -2.33 5.44 28.07
C SER A 2 -2.98 6.84 28.01
N PHE A 3 -2.46 7.74 27.19
CA PHE A 3 -3.05 9.07 27.04
C PHE A 3 -4.54 9.01 26.68
N THR A 4 -4.93 8.13 25.75
CA THR A 4 -6.33 7.98 25.31
C THR A 4 -7.27 7.42 26.41
N GLY A 5 -6.74 6.89 27.47
CA GLY A 5 -7.46 6.43 28.67
C GLY A 5 -7.32 7.36 29.88
N THR A 6 -6.79 8.58 29.67
CA THR A 6 -6.55 9.58 30.71
C THR A 6 -7.43 10.80 30.46
N GLU A 7 -7.95 11.41 31.51
CA GLU A 7 -8.68 12.66 31.42
C GLU A 7 -7.79 13.78 30.88
N LEU A 8 -8.30 14.52 29.88
CA LEU A 8 -7.51 15.52 29.16
C LEU A 8 -6.98 16.64 30.07
N GLU A 9 -7.79 17.07 31.03
CA GLU A 9 -7.43 18.09 31.99
C GLU A 9 -6.24 17.65 32.86
N TYR A 10 -6.25 16.38 33.30
CA TYR A 10 -5.14 15.82 34.07
C TYR A 10 -3.88 15.65 33.21
N ALA A 11 -4.04 15.15 31.97
CA ALA A 11 -2.93 15.00 31.04
C ALA A 11 -2.22 16.34 30.76
N VAL A 12 -2.98 17.41 30.52
CA VAL A 12 -2.40 18.73 30.25
C VAL A 12 -1.75 19.33 31.49
N GLU A 13 -2.35 19.14 32.70
CA GLU A 13 -1.76 19.57 33.96
C GLU A 13 -0.38 18.96 34.16
N VAL A 14 -0.25 17.64 34.04
CA VAL A 14 1.04 16.92 34.15
C VAL A 14 2.06 17.42 33.13
N CYS A 15 1.67 17.56 31.86
CA CYS A 15 2.55 18.06 30.80
C CYS A 15 3.03 19.51 31.11
N ASN A 16 2.14 20.37 31.58
CA ASN A 16 2.48 21.76 31.92
C ASN A 16 3.40 21.86 33.13
N GLU A 17 3.20 21.05 34.18
CA GLU A 17 4.10 20.99 35.33
C GLU A 17 5.51 20.52 34.92
N VAL A 18 5.62 19.52 34.07
CA VAL A 18 6.92 19.07 33.50
C VAL A 18 7.59 20.21 32.73
N ASN A 19 6.84 20.95 31.91
CA ASN A 19 7.37 22.09 31.15
C ASN A 19 7.85 23.23 32.09
N GLU A 20 7.20 23.46 33.19
CA GLU A 20 7.65 24.47 34.16
C GLU A 20 8.97 24.08 34.84
N ILE A 21 9.24 22.78 34.99
CA ILE A 21 10.52 22.28 35.53
C ILE A 21 11.60 22.30 34.46
N TRP A 22 11.31 21.79 33.25
CA TRP A 22 12.32 21.64 32.16
C TRP A 22 12.59 22.93 31.43
N GLN A 23 11.70 23.93 31.51
CA GLN A 23 11.85 25.21 30.84
C GLN A 23 12.26 25.13 29.36
N PRO A 24 11.43 24.42 28.53
CA PRO A 24 11.76 24.28 27.10
C PRO A 24 11.86 25.64 26.40
N ASN A 25 12.75 25.70 25.43
CA ASN A 25 12.97 26.90 24.61
C ASN A 25 13.19 26.50 23.13
N LYS A 26 13.40 27.46 22.25
CA LYS A 26 13.56 27.21 20.80
C LYS A 26 14.74 26.29 20.45
N GLU A 27 15.81 26.33 21.25
CA GLU A 27 17.03 25.55 21.03
C GLU A 27 16.95 24.16 21.69
N ALA A 28 16.18 24.05 22.78
CA ALA A 28 15.98 22.81 23.54
C ALA A 28 14.48 22.57 23.76
N LYS A 29 13.82 22.00 22.76
CA LYS A 29 12.42 21.66 22.82
C LYS A 29 12.17 20.40 23.65
N THR A 30 11.05 20.36 24.33
CA THR A 30 10.55 19.15 25.01
C THR A 30 9.68 18.34 24.04
N ILE A 31 9.82 17.03 24.06
CA ILE A 31 8.90 16.11 23.35
C ILE A 31 7.85 15.63 24.36
N MET A 32 6.59 15.91 24.08
CA MET A 32 5.44 15.35 24.79
C MET A 32 4.80 14.28 23.93
N ASN A 33 4.91 13.02 24.37
CA ASN A 33 4.30 11.90 23.67
C ASN A 33 2.90 11.64 24.22
N LEU A 34 1.92 11.60 23.32
CA LEU A 34 0.50 11.38 23.62
C LEU A 34 0.04 10.06 22.96
N PRO A 35 0.35 8.88 23.55
CA PRO A 35 0.14 7.61 22.87
C PRO A 35 -1.31 7.15 22.94
N ALA A 36 -1.80 6.61 21.80
CA ALA A 36 -2.93 5.71 21.81
C ALA A 36 -2.43 4.29 22.09
N THR A 37 -2.08 4.03 23.35
CA THR A 37 -1.54 2.74 23.82
C THR A 37 -2.45 1.57 23.43
N VAL A 38 -3.76 1.81 23.46
CA VAL A 38 -4.80 1.00 22.82
C VAL A 38 -5.72 1.94 22.04
N GLU A 39 -6.11 1.56 20.86
CA GLU A 39 -7.10 2.32 20.08
C GLU A 39 -8.48 2.19 20.73
N LEU A 40 -8.83 3.10 21.63
CA LEU A 40 -10.10 3.10 22.37
C LEU A 40 -11.25 3.73 21.57
N ALA A 41 -10.94 4.64 20.65
CA ALA A 41 -11.90 5.43 19.88
C ALA A 41 -11.56 5.46 18.37
N SER A 42 -12.45 6.07 17.59
CA SER A 42 -12.19 6.32 16.17
C SER A 42 -11.10 7.40 15.98
N PRO A 43 -10.40 7.41 14.83
CA PRO A 43 -9.29 8.34 14.57
C PRO A 43 -9.62 9.82 14.76
N ASN A 44 -10.83 10.24 14.40
CA ASN A 44 -11.27 11.62 14.57
C ASN A 44 -11.37 12.02 16.06
N ILE A 45 -11.82 11.12 16.94
CA ILE A 45 -11.87 11.39 18.39
C ILE A 45 -10.45 11.56 18.94
N TYR A 46 -9.52 10.70 18.54
CA TYR A 46 -8.11 10.86 18.91
C TYR A 46 -7.55 12.21 18.41
N ALA A 47 -7.83 12.58 17.17
CA ALA A 47 -7.42 13.87 16.62
C ALA A 47 -8.02 15.06 17.39
N ASP A 48 -9.30 14.99 17.78
CA ASP A 48 -9.94 16.03 18.63
C ASP A 48 -9.22 16.16 19.99
N GLN A 49 -8.82 15.05 20.60
CA GLN A 49 -8.02 15.05 21.83
C GLN A 49 -6.65 15.71 21.61
N ILE A 50 -5.98 15.42 20.50
CA ILE A 50 -4.69 16.02 20.15
C ILE A 50 -4.83 17.53 19.90
N GLU A 51 -5.86 17.97 19.16
CA GLU A 51 -6.11 19.38 18.96
C GLU A 51 -6.36 20.11 20.29
N TRP A 52 -7.17 19.50 21.16
CA TRP A 52 -7.42 20.04 22.49
C TRP A 52 -6.14 20.18 23.30
N MET A 53 -5.28 19.15 23.33
CA MET A 53 -3.97 19.21 23.99
C MET A 53 -3.09 20.32 23.40
N CYS A 54 -2.98 20.41 22.08
CA CYS A 54 -2.18 21.44 21.40
C CYS A 54 -2.63 22.87 21.74
N ARG A 55 -3.92 23.07 22.01
CA ARG A 55 -4.49 24.38 22.40
C ARG A 55 -4.29 24.73 23.88
N ASN A 56 -4.10 23.74 24.76
CA ASN A 56 -4.03 23.92 26.21
C ASN A 56 -2.62 23.72 26.81
N LEU A 57 -1.66 23.22 26.00
CA LEU A 57 -0.26 23.13 26.42
C LEU A 57 0.40 24.49 26.48
N ASN A 58 0.98 24.83 27.64
CA ASN A 58 1.76 26.05 27.86
C ASN A 58 3.07 25.97 27.05
N LYS A 59 3.50 27.11 26.47
CA LYS A 59 4.74 27.18 25.66
C LYS A 59 4.73 26.22 24.47
N ARG A 60 3.56 26.02 23.83
CA ARG A 60 3.36 25.07 22.73
C ARG A 60 4.41 25.18 21.63
N GLU A 61 4.91 26.37 21.35
CA GLU A 61 5.93 26.66 20.35
C GLU A 61 7.32 26.04 20.69
N ASN A 62 7.54 25.69 21.95
CA ASN A 62 8.74 25.05 22.46
C ASN A 62 8.57 23.55 22.72
N ILE A 63 7.42 22.99 22.34
CA ILE A 63 7.09 21.59 22.53
C ILE A 63 6.96 20.91 21.15
N LEU A 64 7.43 19.68 21.06
CA LEU A 64 7.11 18.76 19.97
C LEU A 64 6.07 17.76 20.50
N VAL A 65 4.85 17.86 20.00
CA VAL A 65 3.80 16.89 20.29
C VAL A 65 4.03 15.69 19.41
N SER A 66 4.33 14.55 20.03
CA SER A 66 4.59 13.29 19.40
C SER A 66 3.43 12.34 19.63
N LEU A 67 3.04 11.59 18.62
CA LEU A 67 1.97 10.59 18.69
C LEU A 67 2.54 9.19 18.51
N HIS A 68 1.99 8.25 19.25
CA HIS A 68 2.36 6.83 19.19
C HIS A 68 1.08 5.96 19.15
N PRO A 69 0.37 5.93 18.04
CA PRO A 69 -0.82 5.10 17.94
C PRO A 69 -0.47 3.62 17.68
N HIS A 70 -1.18 2.74 18.40
CA HIS A 70 -1.27 1.33 18.06
C HIS A 70 -2.37 1.10 17.00
N ASN A 71 -2.53 -0.14 16.56
CA ASN A 71 -3.41 -0.51 15.43
C ASN A 71 -4.50 -1.52 15.82
N ASP A 72 -5.00 -1.47 17.07
CA ASP A 72 -5.95 -2.46 17.60
C ASP A 72 -7.26 -2.52 16.83
N ARG A 73 -7.68 -1.42 16.23
CA ARG A 73 -8.91 -1.31 15.42
C ARG A 73 -8.61 -1.32 13.91
N GLY A 74 -7.33 -1.44 13.50
CA GLY A 74 -6.91 -1.32 12.11
C GLY A 74 -6.95 0.11 11.57
N THR A 75 -6.93 1.12 12.43
CA THR A 75 -7.06 2.54 12.06
C THR A 75 -5.86 3.40 12.50
N GLY A 76 -4.77 2.77 12.91
CA GLY A 76 -3.58 3.47 13.43
C GLY A 76 -2.98 4.49 12.45
N ILE A 77 -2.94 4.19 11.15
CA ILE A 77 -2.46 5.12 10.11
C ILE A 77 -3.39 6.34 10.03
N ALA A 78 -4.70 6.13 9.98
CA ALA A 78 -5.67 7.22 9.93
C ALA A 78 -5.62 8.09 11.20
N ALA A 79 -5.40 7.46 12.37
CA ALA A 79 -5.21 8.17 13.63
C ALA A 79 -3.97 9.07 13.58
N ALA A 80 -2.85 8.59 13.02
CA ALA A 80 -1.64 9.37 12.83
C ALA A 80 -1.83 10.54 11.86
N GLU A 81 -2.44 10.30 10.70
CA GLU A 81 -2.71 11.34 9.70
C GLU A 81 -3.59 12.46 10.27
N LEU A 82 -4.71 12.10 10.88
CA LEU A 82 -5.61 13.07 11.49
C LEU A 82 -4.97 13.79 12.69
N GLY A 83 -4.15 13.08 13.47
CA GLY A 83 -3.40 13.68 14.58
C GLY A 83 -2.38 14.73 14.12
N LEU A 84 -1.68 14.49 12.99
CA LEU A 84 -0.81 15.50 12.35
C LEU A 84 -1.62 16.72 11.90
N MET A 85 -2.77 16.51 11.29
CA MET A 85 -3.67 17.60 10.88
C MET A 85 -4.23 18.36 12.09
N ALA A 86 -4.37 17.71 13.24
CA ALA A 86 -4.80 18.31 14.50
C ALA A 86 -3.70 19.10 15.23
N GLY A 87 -2.46 19.11 14.71
CA GLY A 87 -1.37 19.93 15.22
C GLY A 87 -0.23 19.17 15.90
N ALA A 88 -0.17 17.86 15.80
CA ALA A 88 1.02 17.10 16.21
C ALA A 88 2.21 17.38 15.29
N ASP A 89 3.42 17.28 15.84
CA ASP A 89 4.67 17.60 15.13
C ASP A 89 5.38 16.35 14.62
N ARG A 90 5.15 15.18 15.22
CA ARG A 90 5.82 13.93 14.85
C ARG A 90 4.97 12.70 15.17
N ILE A 91 5.30 11.62 14.49
CA ILE A 91 4.71 10.29 14.75
C ILE A 91 5.84 9.32 15.13
N GLU A 92 5.56 8.48 16.09
CA GLU A 92 6.36 7.32 16.46
C GLU A 92 5.62 6.05 16.03
N GLY A 93 6.32 5.17 15.35
CA GLY A 93 5.76 3.93 14.85
C GLY A 93 6.86 2.97 14.45
N THR A 94 6.51 1.95 13.69
CA THR A 94 7.44 0.93 13.25
C THR A 94 7.33 0.70 11.75
N LEU A 95 8.41 0.20 11.15
CA LEU A 95 8.36 -0.20 9.75
C LEU A 95 7.41 -1.38 9.60
N PHE A 96 6.48 -1.26 8.66
CA PHE A 96 5.42 -2.24 8.36
C PHE A 96 4.49 -2.56 9.55
N GLY A 97 4.43 -1.68 10.55
CA GLY A 97 3.49 -1.79 11.66
C GLY A 97 3.81 -2.90 12.67
N ASN A 98 5.05 -3.43 12.69
CA ASN A 98 5.43 -4.45 13.64
C ASN A 98 5.32 -3.93 15.09
N GLY A 99 4.86 -4.76 16.03
CA GLY A 99 4.73 -4.38 17.43
C GLY A 99 3.82 -5.30 18.22
N GLU A 100 3.51 -4.89 19.43
CA GLU A 100 2.63 -5.67 20.31
C GLU A 100 1.20 -5.76 19.76
N ARG A 101 0.52 -6.83 20.06
CA ARG A 101 -0.87 -7.15 19.65
C ARG A 101 -1.03 -7.09 18.12
N THR A 102 -1.75 -6.10 17.61
CA THR A 102 -1.96 -5.85 16.17
C THR A 102 -0.88 -4.95 15.56
N GLY A 103 0.08 -4.52 16.36
CA GLY A 103 1.20 -3.67 15.97
C GLY A 103 1.00 -2.19 16.25
N ASN A 104 1.97 -1.41 15.83
CA ASN A 104 1.99 0.05 15.89
C ASN A 104 1.52 0.66 14.57
N VAL A 105 1.40 1.99 14.53
CA VAL A 105 1.25 2.67 13.25
C VAL A 105 2.41 2.32 12.32
N ASP A 106 2.07 1.99 11.09
CA ASP A 106 3.03 1.68 10.04
C ASP A 106 3.62 2.95 9.43
N ILE A 107 4.89 3.19 9.70
CA ILE A 107 5.62 4.37 9.21
C ILE A 107 5.79 4.33 7.69
N VAL A 108 5.92 3.16 7.07
CA VAL A 108 6.04 3.03 5.61
C VAL A 108 4.78 3.53 4.92
N SER A 109 3.63 3.00 5.32
CA SER A 109 2.34 3.42 4.76
C SER A 109 2.06 4.89 5.04
N LEU A 110 2.32 5.37 6.26
CA LEU A 110 2.10 6.78 6.63
C LEU A 110 2.96 7.72 5.76
N ALA A 111 4.24 7.42 5.59
CA ALA A 111 5.17 8.23 4.80
C ALA A 111 4.77 8.25 3.33
N LEU A 112 4.42 7.11 2.74
CA LEU A 112 4.01 7.03 1.34
C LEU A 112 2.63 7.66 1.10
N ASN A 113 1.72 7.61 2.08
CA ASN A 113 0.47 8.38 2.04
C ASN A 113 0.76 9.88 1.94
N GLN A 114 1.68 10.40 2.76
CA GLN A 114 2.09 11.82 2.68
C GLN A 114 2.71 12.16 1.32
N LEU A 115 3.60 11.31 0.81
CA LEU A 115 4.24 11.49 -0.49
C LEU A 115 3.20 11.59 -1.61
N THR A 116 2.17 10.72 -1.61
CA THR A 116 1.08 10.77 -2.61
C THR A 116 0.24 12.04 -2.54
N GLN A 117 0.28 12.76 -1.42
CA GLN A 117 -0.39 14.06 -1.24
C GLN A 117 0.57 15.24 -1.48
N GLY A 118 1.80 14.98 -1.93
CA GLY A 118 2.81 16.01 -2.22
C GLY A 118 3.56 16.52 -0.99
N VAL A 119 3.49 15.81 0.13
CA VAL A 119 4.26 16.12 1.35
C VAL A 119 5.45 15.17 1.42
N ASP A 120 6.67 15.73 1.36
CA ASP A 120 7.90 14.95 1.49
C ASP A 120 8.11 14.50 2.95
N PRO A 121 8.04 13.20 3.24
CA PRO A 121 8.19 12.68 4.60
C PRO A 121 9.64 12.69 5.09
N LYS A 122 10.61 13.06 4.24
CA LYS A 122 12.07 13.00 4.50
C LYS A 122 12.56 11.58 4.84
N LEU A 123 11.87 10.58 4.33
CA LEU A 123 12.23 9.16 4.41
C LEU A 123 12.41 8.60 3.00
N ASP A 124 13.41 7.76 2.82
CA ASP A 124 13.72 7.15 1.53
C ASP A 124 13.23 5.70 1.48
N PHE A 125 12.20 5.47 0.66
CA PHE A 125 11.68 4.16 0.33
C PHE A 125 11.86 3.81 -1.16
N SER A 126 12.80 4.43 -1.83
CA SER A 126 13.08 4.19 -3.26
C SER A 126 13.56 2.76 -3.59
N ASP A 127 13.93 1.97 -2.58
CA ASP A 127 14.14 0.51 -2.66
C ASP A 127 13.37 -0.16 -1.51
N ILE A 128 12.04 -0.19 -1.64
CA ILE A 128 11.17 -0.77 -0.60
C ILE A 128 11.45 -2.26 -0.38
N ASN A 129 11.89 -2.99 -1.41
CA ASN A 129 12.21 -4.41 -1.30
C ASN A 129 13.42 -4.66 -0.39
N LYS A 130 14.40 -3.76 -0.39
CA LYS A 130 15.54 -3.84 0.54
C LYS A 130 15.05 -3.61 1.98
N VAL A 131 14.23 -2.61 2.21
CA VAL A 131 13.65 -2.32 3.54
C VAL A 131 12.85 -3.52 4.05
N MET A 132 12.02 -4.13 3.18
CA MET A 132 11.24 -5.33 3.52
C MET A 132 12.15 -6.48 3.98
N ARG A 133 13.17 -6.83 3.18
CA ARG A 133 14.09 -7.93 3.51
C ARG A 133 14.80 -7.73 4.85
N GLU A 134 15.26 -6.51 5.13
CA GLU A 134 15.91 -6.20 6.41
C GLU A 134 14.94 -6.33 7.59
N VAL A 135 13.71 -5.85 7.44
CA VAL A 135 12.70 -5.94 8.50
C VAL A 135 12.25 -7.39 8.72
N GLU A 136 12.02 -8.17 7.67
CA GLU A 136 11.68 -9.60 7.78
C GLU A 136 12.81 -10.40 8.43
N TYR A 137 14.06 -10.09 8.07
CA TYR A 137 15.24 -10.71 8.71
C TYR A 137 15.31 -10.38 10.20
N CYS A 138 15.11 -9.12 10.59
CA CYS A 138 15.19 -8.71 11.99
C CYS A 138 14.02 -9.25 12.82
N ASN A 139 12.81 -9.20 12.28
CA ASN A 139 11.60 -9.55 13.03
C ASN A 139 11.24 -11.03 12.93
N GLN A 140 11.81 -11.77 11.98
CA GLN A 140 11.48 -13.17 11.67
C GLN A 140 9.97 -13.38 11.40
N LEU A 141 9.32 -12.37 10.85
CA LEU A 141 7.92 -12.37 10.44
C LEU A 141 7.80 -11.85 9.00
N PRO A 142 7.04 -12.52 8.13
CA PRO A 142 6.83 -12.05 6.76
C PRO A 142 5.92 -10.83 6.74
N ILE A 143 6.19 -9.92 5.81
CA ILE A 143 5.29 -8.82 5.50
C ILE A 143 4.12 -9.36 4.67
N HIS A 144 2.91 -8.91 5.01
CA HIS A 144 1.71 -9.42 4.35
C HIS A 144 1.72 -9.09 2.84
N PRO A 145 1.42 -10.07 1.93
CA PRO A 145 1.46 -9.84 0.47
C PRO A 145 0.54 -8.72 -0.05
N ARG A 146 -0.43 -8.28 0.74
CA ARG A 146 -1.32 -7.14 0.45
C ARG A 146 -1.02 -5.92 1.30
N HIS A 147 0.19 -5.85 1.89
CA HIS A 147 0.59 -4.67 2.65
C HIS A 147 0.62 -3.45 1.73
N PRO A 148 0.03 -2.29 2.11
CA PRO A 148 0.03 -1.09 1.27
C PRO A 148 1.45 -0.75 0.77
N TYR A 149 1.58 -0.43 -0.50
CA TYR A 149 2.82 -0.07 -1.21
C TYR A 149 3.91 -1.16 -1.27
N ALA A 150 3.99 -2.04 -0.30
CA ALA A 150 5.10 -2.98 -0.13
C ALA A 150 4.78 -4.42 -0.55
N GLY A 151 3.57 -4.89 -0.31
CA GLY A 151 3.19 -6.28 -0.55
C GLY A 151 3.36 -6.71 -2.02
N ASP A 152 3.65 -7.97 -2.25
CA ASP A 152 3.90 -8.51 -3.60
C ASP A 152 2.71 -8.37 -4.57
N LEU A 153 1.50 -8.21 -4.03
CA LEU A 153 0.27 -8.13 -4.83
C LEU A 153 -0.23 -6.69 -5.08
N VAL A 154 0.43 -5.66 -4.52
CA VAL A 154 -0.13 -4.30 -4.56
C VAL A 154 -0.01 -3.61 -5.91
N PHE A 155 0.98 -3.98 -6.72
CA PHE A 155 1.16 -3.46 -8.09
C PHE A 155 0.73 -4.48 -9.14
N THR A 156 -0.25 -5.33 -8.82
CA THR A 156 -0.77 -6.34 -9.73
C THR A 156 -2.24 -6.08 -10.05
N ALA A 157 -2.66 -6.37 -11.25
CA ALA A 157 -4.06 -6.34 -11.65
C ALA A 157 -4.47 -7.68 -12.24
N PHE A 158 -5.58 -8.23 -11.78
CA PHE A 158 -6.09 -9.54 -12.20
C PHE A 158 -7.16 -9.43 -13.30
N SER A 159 -7.85 -8.31 -13.38
CA SER A 159 -8.89 -8.05 -14.38
C SER A 159 -8.32 -7.47 -15.66
N GLY A 160 -8.67 -8.03 -16.82
CA GLY A 160 -8.24 -7.50 -18.12
C GLY A 160 -8.67 -6.04 -18.35
N SER A 161 -9.82 -5.63 -17.82
CA SER A 161 -10.29 -4.24 -17.91
C SER A 161 -9.42 -3.30 -17.06
N HIS A 162 -8.96 -3.73 -15.89
CA HIS A 162 -8.04 -2.95 -15.06
C HIS A 162 -6.68 -2.81 -15.72
N GLN A 163 -6.16 -3.89 -16.32
CA GLN A 163 -4.88 -3.88 -17.03
C GLN A 163 -4.92 -2.94 -18.25
N ASP A 164 -6.00 -2.98 -19.04
CA ASP A 164 -6.20 -2.06 -20.17
C ASP A 164 -6.25 -0.59 -19.70
N ALA A 165 -6.93 -0.32 -18.59
CA ALA A 165 -6.99 1.02 -18.01
C ALA A 165 -5.62 1.49 -17.49
N ILE A 166 -4.84 0.62 -16.84
CA ILE A 166 -3.49 0.93 -16.36
C ILE A 166 -2.57 1.22 -17.55
N LYS A 167 -2.58 0.37 -18.60
CA LYS A 167 -1.79 0.59 -19.84
C LYS A 167 -2.11 1.95 -20.46
N LYS A 168 -3.39 2.25 -20.67
CA LYS A 168 -3.84 3.57 -21.19
C LYS A 168 -3.42 4.72 -20.28
N GLY A 169 -3.43 4.52 -18.96
CA GLY A 169 -2.94 5.50 -18.01
C GLY A 169 -1.45 5.80 -18.18
N PHE A 170 -0.61 4.78 -18.29
CA PHE A 170 0.82 4.95 -18.57
C PHE A 170 1.07 5.64 -19.92
N ASP A 171 0.36 5.22 -20.95
CA ASP A 171 0.50 5.84 -22.28
C ASP A 171 0.14 7.33 -22.23
N ALA A 172 -0.98 7.69 -21.61
CA ALA A 172 -1.40 9.07 -21.42
C ALA A 172 -0.41 9.89 -20.58
N MET A 173 0.19 9.30 -19.54
CA MET A 173 1.24 9.98 -18.75
C MET A 173 2.47 10.30 -19.59
N ARG A 174 2.92 9.36 -20.44
CA ARG A 174 4.05 9.57 -21.35
C ARG A 174 3.77 10.65 -22.40
N GLU A 175 2.58 10.62 -23.02
CA GLU A 175 2.19 11.58 -24.07
C GLU A 175 2.03 13.00 -23.52
N THR A 176 1.46 13.15 -22.32
CA THR A 176 1.16 14.46 -21.75
C THR A 176 2.27 15.05 -20.90
N ASN A 177 3.29 14.25 -20.55
CA ASN A 177 4.35 14.60 -19.61
C ASN A 177 3.80 15.27 -18.33
N ASN A 178 2.68 14.75 -17.83
CA ASN A 178 1.98 15.31 -16.66
C ASN A 178 2.79 15.03 -15.40
N PRO A 179 3.14 16.06 -14.60
CA PRO A 179 3.90 15.85 -13.37
C PRO A 179 3.07 15.22 -12.23
N LYS A 180 1.75 15.15 -12.38
CA LYS A 180 0.87 14.53 -11.39
C LYS A 180 0.54 13.11 -11.80
N TRP A 181 0.78 12.17 -10.89
CA TRP A 181 0.41 10.77 -11.09
C TRP A 181 -1.10 10.60 -11.30
N LYS A 182 -1.49 9.92 -12.37
CA LYS A 182 -2.91 9.72 -12.75
C LYS A 182 -3.19 8.35 -13.35
N VAL A 183 -2.30 7.38 -13.13
CA VAL A 183 -2.56 6.03 -13.62
C VAL A 183 -3.67 5.38 -12.79
N PRO A 184 -4.77 4.92 -13.40
CA PRO A 184 -5.85 4.26 -12.69
C PRO A 184 -5.37 3.02 -11.93
N TYR A 185 -5.98 2.72 -10.78
CA TYR A 185 -5.70 1.55 -9.93
C TYR A 185 -4.31 1.51 -9.28
N LEU A 186 -3.42 2.45 -9.56
CA LEU A 186 -2.11 2.55 -8.93
C LEU A 186 -2.04 3.84 -8.11
N PRO A 187 -1.95 3.76 -6.77
CA PRO A 187 -1.95 4.94 -5.90
C PRO A 187 -0.66 5.76 -5.99
N ILE A 188 0.43 5.17 -6.46
CA ILE A 188 1.76 5.74 -6.62
C ILE A 188 2.41 5.15 -7.87
N ASP A 189 3.40 5.83 -8.43
CA ASP A 189 4.28 5.23 -9.43
C ASP A 189 5.09 4.10 -8.76
N PRO A 190 5.01 2.87 -9.25
CA PRO A 190 5.83 1.78 -8.72
C PRO A 190 7.34 2.08 -8.74
N GLU A 191 7.82 2.88 -9.71
CA GLU A 191 9.22 3.26 -9.82
C GLU A 191 9.68 4.12 -8.64
N ASP A 192 8.79 4.92 -8.02
CA ASP A 192 9.11 5.72 -6.84
C ASP A 192 9.50 4.88 -5.61
N VAL A 193 9.11 3.62 -5.60
CA VAL A 193 9.45 2.65 -4.53
C VAL A 193 10.37 1.53 -5.02
N GLY A 194 11.03 1.71 -6.18
CA GLY A 194 11.97 0.77 -6.77
C GLY A 194 11.32 -0.51 -7.29
N ARG A 195 10.05 -0.43 -7.68
CA ARG A 195 9.28 -1.53 -8.24
C ARG A 195 8.83 -1.24 -9.67
N ASN A 196 8.35 -2.25 -10.33
CA ASN A 196 7.71 -2.12 -11.63
C ASN A 196 6.25 -2.56 -11.51
N TYR A 197 5.39 -2.01 -12.39
CA TYR A 197 4.07 -2.59 -12.58
C TYR A 197 4.24 -3.95 -13.23
N GLU A 198 4.00 -4.99 -12.48
CA GLU A 198 3.90 -6.35 -13.00
C GLU A 198 2.43 -6.64 -13.31
N ALA A 199 2.12 -6.74 -14.58
CA ALA A 199 0.90 -7.39 -14.99
C ALA A 199 1.04 -8.88 -14.67
N VAL A 200 0.89 -9.27 -13.41
CA VAL A 200 0.75 -10.66 -13.01
C VAL A 200 -0.63 -11.09 -13.44
N ILE A 201 -0.70 -11.64 -14.65
CA ILE A 201 -1.93 -12.23 -15.14
C ILE A 201 -2.05 -13.60 -14.52
N ARG A 202 -2.74 -13.64 -13.42
CA ARG A 202 -3.26 -14.89 -12.86
C ARG A 202 -4.62 -15.13 -13.51
N ILE A 203 -4.71 -16.15 -14.33
CA ILE A 203 -5.95 -16.52 -15.00
C ILE A 203 -6.69 -17.48 -14.10
N ASN A 204 -7.81 -17.00 -13.57
CA ASN A 204 -8.81 -17.78 -12.85
C ASN A 204 -10.15 -17.73 -13.62
N SER A 205 -11.15 -18.42 -13.12
CA SER A 205 -12.49 -18.45 -13.69
C SER A 205 -13.18 -17.10 -13.89
N GLN A 206 -12.65 -16.03 -13.28
CA GLN A 206 -13.15 -14.64 -13.42
C GLN A 206 -12.29 -13.79 -14.35
N SER A 207 -11.20 -14.33 -14.89
CA SER A 207 -10.30 -13.61 -15.79
C SER A 207 -10.92 -13.46 -17.17
N GLY A 208 -11.15 -12.23 -17.59
CA GLY A 208 -11.75 -11.95 -18.90
C GLY A 208 -10.82 -12.23 -20.09
N LYS A 209 -11.38 -12.16 -21.31
CA LYS A 209 -10.75 -12.43 -22.59
C LYS A 209 -9.39 -11.75 -22.83
N GLY A 210 -9.19 -10.58 -22.23
CA GLY A 210 -7.95 -9.80 -22.40
C GLY A 210 -6.74 -10.39 -21.67
N GLY A 211 -6.96 -11.08 -20.55
CA GLY A 211 -5.87 -11.64 -19.76
C GLY A 211 -5.10 -12.76 -20.46
N VAL A 212 -5.83 -13.70 -21.06
CA VAL A 212 -5.25 -14.85 -21.82
C VAL A 212 -4.49 -14.36 -23.04
N ALA A 213 -5.07 -13.43 -23.82
CA ALA A 213 -4.44 -12.88 -25.01
C ALA A 213 -3.15 -12.11 -24.68
N TYR A 214 -3.14 -11.39 -23.57
CA TYR A 214 -1.96 -10.63 -23.13
C TYR A 214 -0.80 -11.56 -22.72
N ILE A 215 -1.04 -12.67 -22.01
CA ILE A 215 0.02 -13.65 -21.70
C ILE A 215 0.68 -14.15 -22.98
N ILE A 216 -0.11 -14.55 -23.97
CA ILE A 216 0.40 -15.03 -25.25
C ILE A 216 1.20 -13.94 -25.98
N GLU A 217 0.72 -12.70 -25.97
CA GLU A 217 1.43 -11.58 -26.59
C GLU A 217 2.72 -11.23 -25.85
N LYS A 218 2.67 -11.12 -24.51
CA LYS A 218 3.81 -10.73 -23.68
C LYS A 218 4.93 -11.78 -23.70
N ASP A 219 4.57 -13.04 -23.48
CA ASP A 219 5.56 -14.10 -23.23
C ASP A 219 6.04 -14.75 -24.52
N HIS A 220 5.23 -14.68 -25.60
CA HIS A 220 5.51 -15.36 -26.89
C HIS A 220 5.44 -14.46 -28.12
N GLY A 221 5.17 -13.16 -27.95
CA GLY A 221 5.15 -12.18 -29.03
C GLY A 221 4.02 -12.37 -30.06
N LEU A 222 2.98 -13.16 -29.73
CA LEU A 222 1.87 -13.46 -30.63
C LEU A 222 0.64 -12.60 -30.32
N SER A 223 0.35 -11.63 -31.18
CA SER A 223 -0.87 -10.83 -31.10
C SER A 223 -2.04 -11.59 -31.75
N LEU A 224 -2.95 -12.09 -30.91
CA LEU A 224 -4.06 -12.92 -31.37
C LEU A 224 -5.19 -12.07 -31.97
N PRO A 225 -5.74 -12.44 -33.17
CA PRO A 225 -6.95 -11.84 -33.69
C PRO A 225 -8.13 -11.98 -32.71
N ARG A 226 -9.01 -10.97 -32.66
CA ARG A 226 -10.11 -10.91 -31.67
C ARG A 226 -10.98 -12.18 -31.60
N ARG A 227 -11.25 -12.84 -32.72
CA ARG A 227 -12.01 -14.08 -32.74
C ARG A 227 -11.28 -15.21 -32.03
N LEU A 228 -9.96 -15.32 -32.24
CA LEU A 228 -9.13 -16.33 -31.61
C LEU A 228 -8.96 -16.05 -30.11
N GLN A 229 -8.87 -14.77 -29.70
CA GLN A 229 -8.89 -14.39 -28.28
C GLN A 229 -10.17 -14.87 -27.58
N ILE A 230 -11.32 -14.74 -28.24
CA ILE A 230 -12.63 -15.18 -27.69
C ILE A 230 -12.69 -16.70 -27.55
N ASP A 231 -12.30 -17.41 -28.60
CA ASP A 231 -12.32 -18.86 -28.67
C ASP A 231 -11.38 -19.47 -27.61
N PHE A 232 -10.13 -19.03 -27.62
CA PHE A 232 -9.11 -19.54 -26.69
C PHE A 232 -9.42 -19.20 -25.24
N SER A 233 -9.95 -18.01 -24.96
CA SER A 233 -10.35 -17.65 -23.59
C SER A 233 -11.48 -18.55 -23.06
N GLY A 234 -12.37 -19.02 -23.92
CA GLY A 234 -13.40 -19.99 -23.56
C GLY A 234 -12.83 -21.36 -23.15
N ILE A 235 -11.78 -21.81 -23.83
CA ILE A 235 -11.08 -23.07 -23.52
C ILE A 235 -10.38 -22.94 -22.16
N ILE A 236 -9.64 -21.85 -21.95
CA ILE A 236 -8.93 -21.60 -20.70
C ILE A 236 -9.88 -21.42 -19.52
N GLN A 237 -11.01 -20.75 -19.74
CA GLN A 237 -12.07 -20.61 -18.73
C GLN A 237 -12.59 -21.97 -18.27
N LYS A 238 -12.86 -22.88 -19.22
CA LYS A 238 -13.35 -24.22 -18.89
C LYS A 238 -12.35 -25.00 -18.06
N ILE A 239 -11.05 -24.92 -18.38
CA ILE A 239 -9.97 -25.57 -17.60
C ILE A 239 -9.88 -24.97 -16.20
N ALA A 240 -10.01 -23.65 -16.08
CA ALA A 240 -9.99 -22.95 -14.78
C ALA A 240 -11.20 -23.34 -13.92
N ASP A 241 -12.40 -23.42 -14.51
CA ASP A 241 -13.64 -23.83 -13.82
C ASP A 241 -13.57 -25.28 -13.33
N GLU A 242 -13.04 -26.18 -14.15
CA GLU A 242 -12.88 -27.61 -13.82
C GLU A 242 -11.80 -27.84 -12.73
N SER A 243 -10.71 -27.09 -12.77
CA SER A 243 -9.63 -27.26 -11.80
C SER A 243 -9.88 -26.53 -10.48
N GLY A 244 -10.71 -25.49 -10.48
CA GLY A 244 -10.94 -24.59 -9.34
C GLY A 244 -9.68 -23.83 -8.90
N LYS A 245 -8.62 -23.86 -9.71
CA LYS A 245 -7.31 -23.28 -9.43
C LYS A 245 -6.97 -22.18 -10.40
N GLU A 246 -6.01 -21.38 -10.00
CA GLU A 246 -5.32 -20.44 -10.84
C GLU A 246 -4.44 -21.17 -11.87
N LEU A 247 -4.45 -20.73 -13.13
CA LEU A 247 -3.69 -21.35 -14.21
C LEU A 247 -2.37 -20.60 -14.45
N GLU A 248 -1.28 -21.34 -14.45
CA GLU A 248 0.05 -20.80 -14.73
C GLU A 248 0.24 -20.47 -16.21
N ALA A 249 1.07 -19.47 -16.52
CA ALA A 249 1.36 -19.02 -17.88
C ALA A 249 1.83 -20.17 -18.79
N ASN A 250 2.66 -21.07 -18.27
CA ASN A 250 3.14 -22.25 -19.02
C ASN A 250 2.00 -23.18 -19.43
N LEU A 251 1.04 -23.43 -18.54
CA LEU A 251 -0.12 -24.26 -18.88
C LEU A 251 -0.99 -23.61 -19.96
N ILE A 252 -1.14 -22.30 -19.91
CA ILE A 252 -1.88 -21.55 -20.94
C ILE A 252 -1.19 -21.65 -22.29
N TRP A 253 0.14 -21.50 -22.33
CA TRP A 253 0.92 -21.65 -23.56
C TRP A 253 0.88 -23.05 -24.13
N ASP A 254 1.05 -24.07 -23.30
CA ASP A 254 0.99 -25.46 -23.73
C ASP A 254 -0.41 -25.82 -24.26
N THR A 255 -1.47 -25.32 -23.60
CA THR A 255 -2.84 -25.46 -24.09
C THR A 255 -3.02 -24.77 -25.45
N PHE A 256 -2.45 -23.57 -25.64
CA PHE A 256 -2.51 -22.87 -26.91
C PHE A 256 -1.82 -23.66 -28.03
N LYS A 257 -0.60 -24.17 -27.78
CA LYS A 257 0.13 -25.00 -28.73
C LYS A 257 -0.67 -26.25 -29.11
N MET A 258 -1.13 -26.99 -28.11
CA MET A 258 -1.90 -28.22 -28.36
C MET A 258 -3.18 -27.96 -29.15
N THR A 259 -3.81 -26.79 -28.95
CA THR A 259 -5.08 -26.48 -29.59
C THR A 259 -4.93 -25.94 -30.98
N TYR A 260 -3.92 -25.12 -31.25
CA TYR A 260 -3.83 -24.36 -32.51
C TYR A 260 -2.55 -24.57 -33.31
N LEU A 261 -1.46 -25.04 -32.71
CA LEU A 261 -0.17 -25.17 -33.38
C LEU A 261 0.22 -26.64 -33.61
N ASP A 262 0.00 -27.54 -32.68
CA ASP A 262 0.36 -28.94 -32.74
C ASP A 262 -0.73 -29.79 -33.44
N ILE A 263 -1.12 -29.36 -34.66
CA ILE A 263 -2.19 -30.01 -35.43
C ILE A 263 -1.60 -31.14 -36.30
N GLN A 264 -0.72 -31.96 -35.76
CA GLN A 264 -0.21 -33.08 -36.51
C GLN A 264 -1.34 -34.06 -36.87
N GLY A 265 -1.64 -34.19 -38.15
CA GLY A 265 -2.51 -35.21 -38.66
C GLY A 265 -4.00 -34.86 -38.82
N LYS A 266 -4.43 -33.62 -38.60
CA LYS A 266 -5.86 -33.24 -38.72
C LYS A 266 -6.25 -32.64 -40.09
N TYR A 267 -5.31 -32.30 -40.93
CA TYR A 267 -5.58 -31.78 -42.28
C TYR A 267 -4.65 -32.44 -43.27
N GLU A 268 -5.19 -33.29 -44.16
CA GLU A 268 -4.57 -33.61 -45.43
C GLU A 268 -4.86 -32.43 -46.39
N TYR A 269 -3.80 -31.85 -46.96
CA TYR A 269 -3.97 -30.88 -48.05
C TYR A 269 -4.61 -31.62 -49.23
N LEU A 270 -5.82 -31.22 -49.62
CA LEU A 270 -6.42 -31.58 -50.91
C LEU A 270 -5.79 -30.80 -52.02
#